data_f82e00b87315da7a42f327502ce15bae
#
_entry.id   f82e00b87315da7a42f327502ce15bae
#
_cell.length_a   1.000
_cell.length_b   1.000
_cell.length_c   1.000
_cell.angle_alpha   90.00
_cell.angle_beta   90.00
_cell.angle_gamma   90.00
#
_symmetry.space_group_name_H-M   'P 1'
#
loop_
_entity.id
_entity.type
_entity.pdbx_description
1 polymer ?
#
loop_
_entity_poly.entity_id
_entity_poly.type
_entity_poly.pdbx_seq_one_letter_code
_entity_poly.pdbx_strand_id
1 'polypeptide(L)'
;MTRRTHVVQSNGISRGPLIDSVRPYPEAIRFALNRMNGSSFWAYSLWRAPEEADLLDDIPLSDEYIQSAGSAEAMTLELRRLEADGSAHQYVIGKPGGEQIANPAEVISWDDGRHSTRVHPHEVFTADEAAEVFYAYFLTDAVPAPYVLRELSLG
;
A
#
# COMPACT_ATOMS: atom_id res chain seq x y z
N MET A 1 25.75 6.96 7.65
CA MET A 1 24.34 7.38 7.56
C MET A 1 23.68 6.62 6.42
N THR A 2 22.58 5.92 6.70
CA THR A 2 21.87 5.16 5.67
C THR A 2 21.11 6.10 4.76
N ARG A 3 21.26 5.93 3.46
CA ARG A 3 20.52 6.72 2.47
C ARG A 3 19.04 6.36 2.52
N ARG A 4 18.18 7.36 2.51
CA ARG A 4 16.73 7.17 2.45
C ARG A 4 16.34 6.94 0.99
N THR A 5 15.65 5.85 0.74
CA THR A 5 15.33 5.40 -0.62
C THR A 5 13.84 5.40 -0.93
N HIS A 6 13.00 5.48 0.09
CA HIS A 6 11.55 5.32 -0.08
C HIS A 6 10.78 6.49 0.50
N VAL A 7 9.63 6.74 -0.10
CA VAL A 7 8.67 7.76 0.31
C VAL A 7 7.44 7.07 0.88
N VAL A 8 6.89 7.64 1.96
CA VAL A 8 5.59 7.23 2.49
C VAL A 8 4.62 8.40 2.42
N GLN A 9 3.35 8.10 2.26
CA GLN A 9 2.31 9.11 2.14
C GLN A 9 1.08 8.69 2.93
N SER A 10 0.51 9.63 3.68
CA SER A 10 -0.71 9.42 4.46
C SER A 10 -1.87 10.20 3.85
N ASN A 11 -3.03 9.54 3.72
CA ASN A 11 -4.28 10.14 3.22
C ASN A 11 -4.15 10.82 1.85
N GLY A 12 -3.16 10.40 1.04
CA GLY A 12 -2.93 10.99 -0.27
C GLY A 12 -2.38 12.41 -0.25
N ILE A 13 -2.00 12.94 0.90
CA ILE A 13 -1.63 14.35 1.07
C ILE A 13 -0.25 14.52 1.71
N SER A 14 -0.02 13.89 2.86
CA SER A 14 1.18 14.11 3.67
C SER A 14 2.28 13.13 3.26
N ARG A 15 3.35 13.64 2.67
CA ARG A 15 4.47 12.84 2.18
C ARG A 15 5.74 13.12 2.96
N GLY A 16 6.57 12.10 3.12
CA GLY A 16 7.88 12.23 3.71
C GLY A 16 8.73 11.00 3.43
N PRO A 17 10.04 11.07 3.71
CA PRO A 17 10.89 9.90 3.56
C PRO A 17 10.58 8.87 4.63
N LEU A 18 10.64 7.60 4.24
CA LEU A 18 10.62 6.51 5.23
C LEU A 18 11.97 6.50 5.95
N ILE A 19 11.95 6.56 7.27
CA ILE A 19 13.16 6.65 8.09
C ILE A 19 13.24 5.49 9.05
N ASP A 20 14.48 5.14 9.43
CA ASP A 20 14.77 4.05 10.38
C ASP A 20 15.42 4.56 11.67
N SER A 21 15.40 5.87 11.91
CA SER A 21 16.10 6.47 13.04
C SER A 21 15.43 6.20 14.39
N VAL A 22 14.11 5.90 14.40
CA VAL A 22 13.36 5.59 15.61
C VAL A 22 13.06 4.10 15.70
N ARG A 23 12.68 3.49 14.57
CA ARG A 23 12.36 2.07 14.46
C ARG A 23 13.00 1.51 13.20
N PRO A 24 13.43 0.23 13.17
CA PRO A 24 13.81 -0.42 11.91
C PRO A 24 12.68 -0.35 10.89
N TYR A 25 13.01 -0.41 9.61
CA TYR A 25 12.03 -0.24 8.55
C TYR A 25 10.78 -1.12 8.68
N PRO A 26 10.89 -2.45 8.95
CA PRO A 26 9.67 -3.26 9.06
C PRO A 26 8.77 -2.82 10.21
N GLU A 27 9.35 -2.37 11.31
CA GLU A 27 8.57 -1.91 12.46
C GLU A 27 8.00 -0.51 12.23
N ALA A 28 8.70 0.36 11.50
CA ALA A 28 8.20 1.68 11.14
C ALA A 28 6.95 1.55 10.25
N ILE A 29 7.00 0.63 9.30
CA ILE A 29 5.86 0.34 8.42
C ILE A 29 4.69 -0.22 9.23
N ARG A 30 4.94 -1.20 10.09
CA ARG A 30 3.90 -1.80 10.92
C ARG A 30 3.27 -0.78 11.86
N PHE A 31 4.09 0.07 12.45
CA PHE A 31 3.60 1.12 13.35
C PHE A 31 2.65 2.08 12.63
N ALA A 32 3.01 2.50 11.41
CA ALA A 32 2.17 3.39 10.62
C ALA A 32 0.83 2.72 10.28
N LEU A 33 0.86 1.48 9.79
CA LEU A 33 -0.36 0.76 9.40
C LEU A 33 -1.28 0.51 10.60
N ASN A 34 -0.72 0.25 11.78
CA ASN A 34 -1.51 0.04 12.99
C ASN A 34 -2.19 1.31 13.51
N ARG A 35 -1.77 2.48 13.04
CA ARG A 35 -2.40 3.75 13.41
C ARG A 35 -3.61 4.10 12.56
N MET A 36 -3.82 3.38 11.47
CA MET A 36 -4.97 3.62 10.59
C MET A 36 -6.27 3.34 11.34
N ASN A 37 -7.17 4.31 11.35
CA ASN A 37 -8.45 4.21 12.05
C ASN A 37 -9.67 4.40 11.14
N GLY A 38 -9.46 4.59 9.84
CA GLY A 38 -10.53 4.79 8.88
C GLY A 38 -11.12 6.18 8.86
N SER A 39 -10.68 7.05 9.76
CA SER A 39 -11.22 8.40 9.95
C SER A 39 -10.15 9.47 9.72
N SER A 40 -9.32 9.73 10.73
CA SER A 40 -8.26 10.73 10.62
C SER A 40 -7.04 10.20 9.88
N PHE A 41 -6.83 8.88 9.87
CA PHE A 41 -5.77 8.22 9.11
C PHE A 41 -6.37 7.01 8.41
N TRP A 42 -6.61 7.13 7.10
CA TRP A 42 -7.38 6.14 6.35
C TRP A 42 -6.65 5.59 5.11
N ALA A 43 -5.47 6.09 4.77
CA ALA A 43 -4.68 5.58 3.64
C ALA A 43 -3.18 5.74 3.90
N TYR A 44 -2.41 4.74 3.47
CA TYR A 44 -0.95 4.75 3.61
C TYR A 44 -0.34 4.15 2.36
N SER A 45 0.60 4.87 1.75
CA SER A 45 1.26 4.46 0.51
C SER A 45 2.77 4.43 0.69
N LEU A 46 3.44 3.61 -0.11
CA LEU A 46 4.89 3.45 -0.09
C LEU A 46 5.39 3.30 -1.53
N TRP A 47 6.45 4.02 -1.87
CA TRP A 47 7.12 3.83 -3.17
C TRP A 47 8.59 4.16 -3.07
N ARG A 48 9.36 3.65 -4.04
CA ARG A 48 10.78 3.94 -4.15
C ARG A 48 10.97 5.27 -4.89
N ALA A 49 11.80 6.14 -4.34
CA ALA A 49 12.15 7.40 -5.00
C ALA A 49 13.26 7.17 -6.04
N PRO A 50 13.36 8.04 -7.07
CA PRO A 50 14.52 8.03 -7.96
C PRO A 50 15.82 8.24 -7.18
N GLU A 51 16.91 7.65 -7.64
CA GLU A 51 18.21 7.71 -6.94
C GLU A 51 18.68 9.15 -6.72
N GLU A 52 18.42 10.04 -7.67
CA GLU A 52 18.86 11.43 -7.62
C GLU A 52 17.94 12.33 -6.81
N ALA A 53 16.81 11.81 -6.31
CA ALA A 53 15.83 12.64 -5.61
C ALA A 53 16.35 13.09 -4.24
N ASP A 54 16.09 14.34 -3.90
CA ASP A 54 16.33 14.88 -2.55
C ASP A 54 15.02 14.77 -1.77
N LEU A 55 14.95 13.81 -0.86
CA LEU A 55 13.72 13.55 -0.09
C LEU A 55 13.51 14.56 1.03
N LEU A 56 14.38 15.55 1.19
CA LEU A 56 14.21 16.63 2.15
C LEU A 56 13.56 17.86 1.53
N ASP A 57 13.73 18.06 0.24
CA ASP A 57 13.25 19.28 -0.44
C ASP A 57 12.09 19.03 -1.38
N ASP A 58 12.25 18.13 -2.33
CA ASP A 58 11.24 17.88 -3.35
C ASP A 58 10.96 16.40 -3.42
N ILE A 59 9.82 15.98 -2.87
CA ILE A 59 9.45 14.57 -2.79
C ILE A 59 8.59 14.22 -4.00
N PRO A 60 9.13 13.46 -4.96
CA PRO A 60 8.39 13.15 -6.17
C PRO A 60 7.28 12.14 -5.95
N LEU A 61 6.23 12.26 -6.73
CA LEU A 61 5.21 11.23 -6.86
C LEU A 61 5.74 10.13 -7.79
N SER A 62 5.17 8.94 -7.68
CA SER A 62 5.55 7.81 -8.52
C SER A 62 4.31 7.20 -9.17
N ASP A 63 4.49 6.66 -10.37
CA ASP A 63 3.46 5.86 -11.04
C ASP A 63 3.43 4.42 -10.53
N GLU A 64 4.39 4.05 -9.70
CA GLU A 64 4.47 2.72 -9.08
C GLU A 64 4.46 2.86 -7.56
N TYR A 65 3.55 2.14 -6.90
CA TYR A 65 3.43 2.18 -5.44
C TYR A 65 2.59 1.02 -4.94
N ILE A 66 2.69 0.76 -3.64
CA ILE A 66 1.73 -0.05 -2.89
C ILE A 66 0.96 0.90 -1.97
N GLN A 67 -0.34 0.68 -1.82
CA GLN A 67 -1.14 1.51 -0.92
C GLN A 67 -2.18 0.69 -0.18
N SER A 68 -2.58 1.21 0.97
CA SER A 68 -3.66 0.65 1.78
C SER A 68 -4.74 1.71 2.00
N ALA A 69 -5.97 1.26 2.17
CA ALA A 69 -7.08 2.13 2.56
C ALA A 69 -8.02 1.35 3.48
N GLY A 70 -8.51 2.02 4.53
CA GLY A 70 -9.37 1.43 5.53
C GLY A 70 -8.88 1.71 6.94
N SER A 71 -8.91 0.70 7.80
CA SER A 71 -8.47 0.76 9.19
C SER A 71 -7.52 -0.39 9.52
N ALA A 72 -6.89 -0.33 10.69
CA ALA A 72 -5.98 -1.38 11.14
C ALA A 72 -6.65 -2.76 11.24
N GLU A 73 -7.93 -2.80 11.51
CA GLU A 73 -8.68 -4.06 11.61
C GLU A 73 -9.10 -4.62 10.26
N ALA A 74 -9.31 -3.73 9.26
CA ALA A 74 -9.79 -4.17 7.94
C ALA A 74 -9.40 -3.12 6.89
N MET A 75 -8.49 -3.50 6.01
CA MET A 75 -8.03 -2.61 4.92
C MET A 75 -7.89 -3.39 3.63
N THR A 76 -7.99 -2.67 2.52
CA THR A 76 -7.66 -3.19 1.19
C THR A 76 -6.27 -2.73 0.82
N LEU A 77 -5.53 -3.59 0.10
CA LEU A 77 -4.20 -3.26 -0.42
C LEU A 77 -4.24 -3.26 -1.94
N GLU A 78 -3.61 -2.25 -2.53
CA GLU A 78 -3.52 -2.14 -3.98
C GLU A 78 -2.08 -1.93 -4.41
N LEU A 79 -1.74 -2.51 -5.55
CA LEU A 79 -0.44 -2.35 -6.21
C LEU A 79 -0.66 -1.65 -7.54
N ARG A 80 0.09 -0.57 -7.77
CA ARG A 80 0.15 0.06 -9.10
C ARG A 80 1.54 -0.14 -9.65
N ARG A 81 1.63 -0.63 -10.87
CA ARG A 81 2.92 -0.86 -11.53
C ARG A 81 2.85 -0.53 -13.00
N LEU A 82 4.01 -0.21 -13.57
CA LEU A 82 4.15 -0.01 -15.01
C LEU A 82 4.52 -1.34 -15.66
N GLU A 83 3.84 -1.66 -16.75
CA GLU A 83 4.17 -2.82 -17.56
C GLU A 83 5.29 -2.48 -18.57
N ALA A 84 5.76 -3.50 -19.28
CA ALA A 84 6.87 -3.34 -20.22
C ALA A 84 6.59 -2.32 -21.33
N ASP A 85 5.31 -2.10 -21.68
CA ASP A 85 4.90 -1.12 -22.69
C ASP A 85 4.73 0.29 -22.13
N GLY A 86 5.00 0.49 -20.82
CA GLY A 86 4.87 1.78 -20.16
C GLY A 86 3.47 2.07 -19.63
N SER A 87 2.50 1.20 -19.87
CA SER A 87 1.14 1.40 -19.35
C SER A 87 1.06 1.08 -17.87
N ALA A 88 0.25 1.86 -17.13
CA ALA A 88 0.03 1.62 -15.71
C ALA A 88 -1.12 0.66 -15.49
N HIS A 89 -0.92 -0.31 -14.60
CA HIS A 89 -1.94 -1.29 -14.22
C HIS A 89 -2.07 -1.28 -12.70
N GLN A 90 -3.29 -1.46 -12.23
CA GLN A 90 -3.59 -1.45 -10.79
C GLN A 90 -4.26 -2.76 -10.41
N TYR A 91 -3.86 -3.29 -9.27
CA TYR A 91 -4.29 -4.61 -8.78
C TYR A 91 -4.72 -4.53 -7.34
N VAL A 92 -5.76 -5.29 -6.97
CA VAL A 92 -6.07 -5.57 -5.58
C VAL A 92 -5.23 -6.77 -5.16
N ILE A 93 -4.59 -6.68 -4.02
CA ILE A 93 -3.73 -7.74 -3.47
C ILE A 93 -4.59 -8.66 -2.61
N GLY A 94 -4.40 -9.96 -2.77
CA GLY A 94 -5.09 -10.97 -1.98
C GLY A 94 -4.13 -11.93 -1.30
N LYS A 95 -4.58 -12.49 -0.18
CA LYS A 95 -3.84 -13.54 0.54
C LYS A 95 -3.95 -14.84 -0.26
N PRO A 96 -2.99 -15.76 -0.12
CA PRO A 96 -3.02 -17.02 -0.86
C PRO A 96 -4.21 -17.88 -0.44
N GLY A 97 -4.68 -18.72 -1.36
CA GLY A 97 -5.73 -19.69 -1.11
C GLY A 97 -7.14 -19.16 -1.28
N GLY A 98 -7.30 -17.87 -1.62
CA GLY A 98 -8.63 -17.31 -1.87
C GLY A 98 -9.16 -17.65 -3.25
N GLU A 99 -10.48 -17.68 -3.38
CA GLU A 99 -11.15 -17.92 -4.65
C GLU A 99 -11.90 -16.68 -5.11
N GLN A 100 -11.85 -16.42 -6.43
CA GLN A 100 -12.51 -15.26 -7.05
C GLN A 100 -13.66 -15.72 -7.93
N ILE A 101 -14.46 -16.65 -7.42
CA ILE A 101 -15.53 -17.28 -8.20
C ILE A 101 -16.87 -16.55 -8.11
N ALA A 102 -16.97 -15.55 -7.24
CA ALA A 102 -18.17 -14.74 -7.05
C ALA A 102 -17.81 -13.25 -7.10
N ASN A 103 -18.83 -12.40 -7.20
CA ASN A 103 -18.61 -10.97 -7.11
C ASN A 103 -18.08 -10.59 -5.73
N PRO A 104 -17.12 -9.64 -5.64
CA PRO A 104 -16.64 -9.17 -4.34
C PRO A 104 -17.80 -8.62 -3.52
N ALA A 105 -17.89 -9.02 -2.26
CA ALA A 105 -19.00 -8.62 -1.39
C ALA A 105 -18.57 -8.00 -0.07
N GLU A 106 -17.29 -8.17 0.33
CA GLU A 106 -16.78 -7.52 1.52
C GLU A 106 -16.59 -6.04 1.26
N VAL A 107 -17.10 -5.18 2.13
CA VAL A 107 -17.01 -3.73 1.96
C VAL A 107 -15.93 -3.19 2.87
N ILE A 108 -14.96 -2.48 2.29
CA ILE A 108 -13.96 -1.71 3.02
C ILE A 108 -14.30 -0.24 2.79
N SER A 109 -14.48 0.51 3.87
CA SER A 109 -14.77 1.94 3.80
C SER A 109 -13.69 2.74 4.52
N TRP A 110 -13.55 4.01 4.15
CA TRP A 110 -12.57 4.91 4.76
C TRP A 110 -13.04 6.36 4.65
N ASP A 111 -12.32 7.26 5.32
CA ASP A 111 -12.63 8.68 5.40
C ASP A 111 -14.05 8.89 5.92
N ASP A 112 -14.33 8.28 7.10
CA ASP A 112 -15.63 8.33 7.77
C ASP A 112 -16.77 7.85 6.88
N GLY A 113 -16.49 6.84 6.03
CA GLY A 113 -17.48 6.25 5.15
C GLY A 113 -17.75 7.02 3.85
N ARG A 114 -16.97 8.08 3.59
CA ARG A 114 -17.12 8.84 2.34
C ARG A 114 -16.70 8.05 1.11
N HIS A 115 -15.82 7.09 1.29
CA HIS A 115 -15.33 6.21 0.22
C HIS A 115 -15.48 4.77 0.63
N SER A 116 -15.71 3.90 -0.32
CA SER A 116 -15.76 2.47 -0.08
C SER A 116 -15.42 1.69 -1.35
N THR A 117 -15.03 0.44 -1.16
CA THR A 117 -14.81 -0.49 -2.26
C THR A 117 -15.26 -1.88 -1.83
N ARG A 118 -15.52 -2.75 -2.80
CA ARG A 118 -15.87 -4.14 -2.55
C ARG A 118 -14.70 -5.03 -2.93
N VAL A 119 -14.39 -5.97 -2.02
CA VAL A 119 -13.27 -6.90 -2.20
C VAL A 119 -13.71 -8.30 -1.81
N HIS A 120 -12.92 -9.29 -2.20
CA HIS A 120 -13.14 -10.67 -1.75
C HIS A 120 -12.62 -10.83 -0.32
N PRO A 121 -13.11 -11.84 0.45
CA PRO A 121 -12.66 -12.04 1.83
C PRO A 121 -11.13 -12.17 1.97
N HIS A 122 -10.46 -12.84 1.04
CA HIS A 122 -9.00 -13.00 1.09
C HIS A 122 -8.24 -11.72 0.73
N GLU A 123 -8.96 -10.67 0.30
CA GLU A 123 -8.40 -9.36 -0.02
C GLU A 123 -8.57 -8.37 1.14
N VAL A 124 -9.04 -8.82 2.29
CA VAL A 124 -9.13 -8.00 3.51
C VAL A 124 -7.92 -8.30 4.40
N PHE A 125 -7.20 -7.25 4.79
CA PHE A 125 -5.96 -7.36 5.59
C PHE A 125 -6.13 -6.64 6.91
N THR A 126 -5.51 -7.20 7.96
CA THR A 126 -5.22 -6.43 9.17
C THR A 126 -3.91 -5.67 8.96
N ALA A 127 -3.63 -4.72 9.86
CA ALA A 127 -2.39 -3.94 9.77
C ALA A 127 -1.14 -4.84 9.83
N ASP A 128 -1.14 -5.86 10.69
CA ASP A 128 0.01 -6.75 10.79
C ASP A 128 0.20 -7.59 9.53
N GLU A 129 -0.88 -8.07 8.95
CA GLU A 129 -0.82 -8.78 7.66
C GLU A 129 -0.34 -7.86 6.54
N ALA A 130 -0.84 -6.63 6.51
CA ALA A 130 -0.45 -5.65 5.51
C ALA A 130 1.02 -5.26 5.63
N ALA A 131 1.54 -5.18 6.86
CA ALA A 131 2.93 -4.83 7.11
C ALA A 131 3.89 -5.80 6.44
N GLU A 132 3.55 -7.09 6.41
CA GLU A 132 4.38 -8.09 5.74
C GLU A 132 4.44 -7.87 4.24
N VAL A 133 3.31 -7.52 3.61
CA VAL A 133 3.24 -7.24 2.18
C VAL A 133 4.02 -5.96 1.85
N PHE A 134 3.82 -4.91 2.65
CA PHE A 134 4.52 -3.63 2.46
C PHE A 134 6.03 -3.81 2.59
N TYR A 135 6.48 -4.60 3.56
CA TYR A 135 7.91 -4.81 3.74
C TYR A 135 8.52 -5.62 2.60
N ALA A 136 7.79 -6.61 2.08
CA ALA A 136 8.23 -7.33 0.90
C ALA A 136 8.36 -6.40 -0.31
N TYR A 137 7.40 -5.49 -0.49
CA TYR A 137 7.46 -4.47 -1.53
C TYR A 137 8.66 -3.54 -1.32
N PHE A 138 8.91 -3.11 -0.09
CA PHE A 138 10.06 -2.29 0.24
C PHE A 138 11.36 -2.95 -0.18
N LEU A 139 11.49 -4.25 0.03
CA LEU A 139 12.71 -5.00 -0.28
C LEU A 139 12.89 -5.28 -1.77
N THR A 140 11.80 -5.45 -2.52
CA THR A 140 11.86 -6.02 -3.88
C THR A 140 11.20 -5.15 -4.96
N ASP A 141 10.49 -4.10 -4.58
CA ASP A 141 9.65 -3.28 -5.47
C ASP A 141 8.54 -4.09 -6.16
N ALA A 142 8.13 -5.19 -5.55
CA ALA A 142 7.12 -6.09 -6.09
C ALA A 142 6.33 -6.75 -4.97
N VAL A 143 5.15 -7.27 -5.31
CA VAL A 143 4.36 -8.12 -4.42
C VAL A 143 4.64 -9.56 -4.84
N PRO A 144 5.37 -10.33 -4.02
CA PRO A 144 5.81 -11.67 -4.43
C PRO A 144 4.71 -12.72 -4.23
N ALA A 145 4.87 -13.86 -4.92
CA ALA A 145 4.08 -15.03 -4.56
C ALA A 145 4.37 -15.38 -3.09
N PRO A 146 3.41 -15.93 -2.33
CA PRO A 146 2.16 -16.52 -2.80
C PRO A 146 0.95 -15.56 -2.81
N TYR A 147 1.17 -14.25 -2.61
CA TYR A 147 0.06 -13.30 -2.74
C TYR A 147 -0.47 -13.32 -4.16
N VAL A 148 -1.77 -13.05 -4.31
CA VAL A 148 -2.43 -13.05 -5.62
C VAL A 148 -2.86 -11.63 -5.97
N LEU A 149 -2.93 -11.34 -7.27
CA LEU A 149 -3.26 -10.01 -7.77
C LEU A 149 -4.49 -10.10 -8.68
N ARG A 150 -5.47 -9.23 -8.40
CA ARG A 150 -6.68 -9.10 -9.25
C ARG A 150 -6.64 -7.73 -9.90
N GLU A 151 -6.54 -7.72 -11.22
CA GLU A 151 -6.43 -6.44 -11.95
C GLU A 151 -7.73 -5.64 -11.88
N LEU A 152 -7.59 -4.34 -11.62
CA LEU A 152 -8.70 -3.39 -11.66
C LEU A 152 -8.76 -2.73 -13.02
N SER A 153 -9.99 -2.51 -13.51
CA SER A 153 -10.20 -1.76 -14.74
C SER A 153 -9.99 -0.27 -14.46
N LEU A 154 -9.07 0.36 -15.18
CA LEU A 154 -8.78 1.78 -15.06
C LEU A 154 -9.52 2.63 -16.08
N GLY A 155 -10.42 1.99 -16.84
CA GLY A 155 -11.11 2.65 -17.94
C GLY A 155 -12.42 3.36 -17.59
#